data_99909815339c2a6a6725cf3bd86e8920
#
_entry.id   99909815339c2a6a6725cf3bd86e8920
#
_cell.length_a   1.000
_cell.length_b   1.000
_cell.length_c   1.000
_cell.angle_alpha   90.00
_cell.angle_beta   90.00
_cell.angle_gamma   90.00
#
_symmetry.space_group_name_H-M   'P 1'
#
loop_
_entity.id
_entity.type
_entity.pdbx_description
1 polymer ?
#
loop_
_entity_poly.entity_id
_entity_poly.type
_entity_poly.pdbx_seq_one_letter_code
_entity_poly.pdbx_strand_id
1 'polypeptide(L)' 'MWTLEEDDELRSSILASKDIATIAQELNRTQKAIRRRASKLKLPLKVVELGLKAKAK' A
#
# COMPACT_ATOMS: atom_id res chain seq x y z
N MET A 1 14.35 -4.06 -5.51
CA MET A 1 13.58 -5.16 -6.07
C MET A 1 12.71 -5.82 -5.01
N TRP A 2 11.50 -6.19 -5.36
CA TRP A 2 10.57 -6.76 -4.39
C TRP A 2 10.79 -8.25 -4.24
N THR A 3 10.75 -8.72 -2.99
CA THR A 3 10.85 -10.14 -2.70
C THR A 3 9.48 -10.67 -2.32
N LEU A 4 9.37 -12.00 -2.26
CA LEU A 4 8.12 -12.60 -1.84
C LEU A 4 7.72 -12.17 -0.43
N GLU A 5 8.73 -12.05 0.43
CA GLU A 5 8.47 -11.64 1.80
C GLU A 5 7.91 -10.22 1.83
N GLU A 6 8.46 -9.35 1.01
CA GLU A 6 7.99 -7.98 0.95
C GLU A 6 6.57 -7.92 0.40
N ASP A 7 6.29 -8.74 -0.59
CA ASP A 7 4.94 -8.79 -1.14
C ASP A 7 3.94 -9.26 -0.09
N ASP A 8 4.34 -10.26 0.70
CA ASP A 8 3.48 -10.75 1.77
C ASP A 8 3.26 -9.68 2.82
N GLU A 9 4.32 -8.97 3.17
CA GLU A 9 4.19 -7.88 4.12
C GLU A 9 3.23 -6.82 3.61
N LEU A 10 3.37 -6.48 2.35
CA LEU A 10 2.50 -5.47 1.77
C LEU A 10 1.05 -5.93 1.82
N ARG A 11 0.81 -7.16 1.46
CA ARG A 11 -0.54 -7.69 1.48
C ARG A 11 -1.11 -7.68 2.89
N SER A 12 -0.33 -8.15 3.85
CA SER A 12 -0.79 -8.19 5.23
C SER A 12 -1.10 -6.79 5.73
N SER A 13 -0.24 -5.85 5.39
CA SER A 13 -0.44 -4.47 5.84
C SER A 13 -1.72 -3.89 5.25
N ILE A 14 -1.97 -4.17 3.99
CA ILE A 14 -3.18 -3.68 3.36
C ILE A 14 -4.41 -4.31 3.99
N LEU A 15 -4.34 -5.60 4.26
CA LEU A 15 -5.46 -6.29 4.89
C LEU A 15 -5.70 -5.79 6.30
N ALA A 16 -4.65 -5.32 6.95
CA ALA A 16 -4.77 -4.75 8.28
C ALA A 16 -5.22 -3.30 8.26
N SER A 17 -5.49 -2.77 7.08
CA SER A 17 -5.97 -1.40 6.90
C SER A 17 -4.96 -0.36 7.32
N LYS A 18 -3.69 -0.66 7.20
CA LYS A 18 -2.66 0.32 7.48
C LYS A 18 -2.61 1.33 6.35
N ASP A 19 -2.26 2.56 6.68
CA ASP A 19 -2.16 3.56 5.63
C ASP A 19 -0.84 3.40 4.88
N ILE A 20 -0.79 4.03 3.72
CA ILE A 20 0.34 3.83 2.82
C ILE A 20 1.63 4.40 3.41
N ALA A 21 1.53 5.46 4.20
CA ALA A 21 2.73 6.03 4.82
C ALA A 21 3.35 5.05 5.79
N THR A 22 2.51 4.39 6.59
CA THR A 22 2.99 3.41 7.54
C THR A 22 3.61 2.22 6.82
N ILE A 23 2.95 1.75 5.78
CA ILE A 23 3.45 0.62 5.03
C ILE A 23 4.80 0.96 4.40
N ALA A 24 4.91 2.14 3.85
CA ALA A 24 6.17 2.56 3.23
C ALA A 24 7.30 2.57 4.24
N GLN A 25 7.02 3.04 5.45
CA GLN A 25 8.02 3.04 6.48
C GLN A 25 8.44 1.63 6.90
N GLU A 26 7.46 0.77 7.05
CA GLU A 26 7.74 -0.58 7.47
C GLU A 26 8.57 -1.35 6.44
N LEU A 27 8.28 -1.10 5.18
CA LEU A 27 9.00 -1.77 4.12
C LEU A 27 10.23 -1.02 3.65
N ASN A 28 10.46 0.16 4.23
CA ASN A 28 11.60 0.99 3.87
C ASN A 28 11.58 1.32 2.39
N ARG A 29 10.41 1.71 1.91
CA ARG A 29 10.22 2.10 0.52
C ARG A 29 9.41 3.38 0.46
N THR A 30 9.39 3.99 -0.71
CA THR A 30 8.61 5.21 -0.87
C THR A 30 7.13 4.87 -1.02
N GLN A 31 6.29 5.84 -0.72
CA GLN A 31 4.86 5.63 -0.89
C GLN A 31 4.52 5.33 -2.33
N LYS A 32 5.21 5.99 -3.24
CA LYS A 32 4.99 5.76 -4.65
C LYS A 32 5.27 4.31 -5.03
N ALA A 33 6.36 3.77 -4.51
CA ALA A 33 6.71 2.38 -4.78
C ALA A 33 5.66 1.43 -4.22
N ILE A 34 5.14 1.74 -3.03
CA ILE A 34 4.11 0.93 -2.42
C ILE A 34 2.86 0.91 -3.30
N ARG A 35 2.44 2.08 -3.75
CA ARG A 35 1.24 2.18 -4.56
C ARG A 35 1.41 1.41 -5.88
N ARG A 36 2.56 1.56 -6.50
CA ARG A 36 2.81 0.87 -7.76
C ARG A 36 2.80 -0.63 -7.57
N ARG A 37 3.44 -1.09 -6.50
CA ARG A 37 3.49 -2.54 -6.27
C ARG A 37 2.12 -3.08 -5.95
N ALA A 38 1.35 -2.38 -5.13
CA ALA A 38 0.01 -2.83 -4.80
C ALA A 38 -0.85 -2.91 -6.04
N SER A 39 -0.72 -1.94 -6.92
CA SER A 39 -1.47 -1.94 -8.16
C SER A 39 -1.10 -3.15 -9.02
N LYS A 40 0.18 -3.45 -9.08
CA LYS A 40 0.65 -4.58 -9.86
C LYS A 40 0.12 -5.89 -9.30
N LEU A 41 0.03 -5.99 -8.00
CA LEU A 41 -0.48 -7.19 -7.34
C LEU A 41 -1.99 -7.18 -7.22
N LYS A 42 -2.61 -6.10 -7.67
CA LYS A 42 -4.07 -5.93 -7.59
C LYS A 42 -4.56 -5.98 -6.16
N LEU A 43 -3.79 -5.38 -5.28
CA LEU A 43 -4.18 -5.27 -3.89
C LEU A 43 -4.92 -3.97 -3.67
N PRO A 44 -5.99 -3.99 -2.88
CA PRO A 44 -6.79 -2.78 -2.67
C PRO A 44 -6.13 -1.85 -1.67
N LEU A 45 -5.80 -0.65 -2.13
CA LEU A 45 -5.30 0.39 -1.25
C LEU A 45 -6.46 1.27 -0.80
N LYS A 46 -7.39 0.64 -0.15
CA LYS A 46 -8.65 1.28 0.15
C LYS A 46 -8.51 2.54 0.99
N VAL A 47 -7.65 2.48 1.97
CA VAL A 47 -7.53 3.62 2.87
C VAL A 47 -7.14 4.87 2.11
N VAL A 48 -6.13 4.75 1.26
CA VAL A 48 -5.67 5.91 0.50
C VAL A 48 -6.72 6.35 -0.51
N GLU A 49 -7.25 5.40 -1.23
CA GLU A 49 -8.20 5.74 -2.29
C GLU A 49 -9.48 6.33 -1.73
N LEU A 50 -9.95 5.78 -0.64
CA LEU A 50 -11.14 6.32 -0.02
C LEU A 50 -10.92 7.74 0.46
N GLY A 51 -9.75 7.99 1.01
CA GLY A 51 -9.43 9.33 1.43
C GLY A 51 -9.43 10.30 0.28
N LEU A 52 -8.84 9.89 -0.82
CA LEU A 52 -8.78 10.73 -1.99
C LEU A 52 -10.17 10.99 -2.56
N LYS A 53 -10.97 9.97 -2.64
CA LYS A 53 -12.30 10.12 -3.18
C LYS A 53 -13.16 11.01 -2.30
N ALA A 54 -13.02 10.84 -1.02
CA ALA A 54 -13.78 11.67 -0.12
C ALA A 54 -13.44 13.13 -0.33
N LYS A 55 -12.19 13.42 -0.56
CA LYS A 55 -11.77 14.78 -0.81
C LYS A 55 -12.26 15.28 -2.14
N ALA A 56 -12.23 14.42 -3.12
CA ALA A 56 -12.64 14.82 -4.46
C ALA A 56 -14.11 15.18 -4.49
N LYS A 57 -14.89 14.58 -3.64
CA LYS A 57 -16.30 14.94 -3.58
C LYS A 57 -16.50 16.22 -2.83
#